data_419082a33dc120d2c7cf57297744d83c
#
_entry.id   419082a33dc120d2c7cf57297744d83c
#
_cell.length_a   1.000
_cell.length_b   1.000
_cell.length_c   1.000
_cell.angle_alpha   90.00
_cell.angle_beta   90.00
_cell.angle_gamma   90.00
#
_symmetry.space_group_name_H-M   'P 1'
#
loop_
_entity.id
_entity.type
_entity.pdbx_description
1 polymer ?
#
loop_
_entity_poly.entity_id
_entity_poly.type
_entity_poly.pdbx_seq_one_letter_code
_entity_poly.pdbx_strand_id
1 'polypeptide(L)'
;MDTDIATTTPPLSYSFARLHGVVVAEGEGGVPVLAHRPGVAREALLEARRVFGRPIRPSSISAEAFTSLIAKTYAQSDLSRSADAAIGDPEDLSQLASGLPKTSDLLDDADDAPVIRLINGILQEAIRSRASDIHVEPYEERLSVRFRIDGSLTEKLSLPARLAPVLVSRVKVMARLDIANKRIPQDGRFSFNLGERQIDVRVSTLPARHGERLVMRILEKDSQGIGLSELGMDTAMLTDFQSMLARPNGIILVTGPTGSGKTTTLYGACLLYTSPSPRDGLLSRMPSSA
;
A
#
# COMPACT_ATOMS: atom_id res chain seq x y z
N MET A 1 14.11 -32.69 -9.57
CA MET A 1 14.46 -31.82 -8.43
C MET A 1 13.92 -30.44 -8.76
N ASP A 2 12.65 -30.32 -8.52
CA ASP A 2 11.91 -29.07 -8.68
C ASP A 2 12.31 -28.16 -7.54
N THR A 3 12.96 -27.07 -7.88
CA THR A 3 13.19 -26.01 -6.90
C THR A 3 12.23 -24.89 -7.24
N ASP A 4 11.15 -24.85 -6.47
CA ASP A 4 10.22 -23.74 -6.31
C ASP A 4 10.95 -22.40 -6.46
N ILE A 5 10.67 -21.71 -7.57
CA ILE A 5 10.92 -20.28 -7.67
C ILE A 5 9.67 -19.59 -7.11
N ALA A 6 9.40 -19.89 -5.84
CA ALA A 6 8.53 -19.06 -5.06
C ALA A 6 9.22 -17.72 -4.82
N THR A 7 8.77 -16.72 -5.54
CA THR A 7 8.64 -15.35 -5.05
C THR A 7 9.76 -14.87 -4.15
N THR A 8 10.46 -13.86 -4.46
CA THR A 8 10.42 -13.03 -3.35
C THR A 8 11.37 -11.96 -3.42
N THR A 9 12.21 -11.61 -3.45
CA THR A 9 12.97 -10.36 -3.35
C THR A 9 13.68 -10.14 -4.68
N PRO A 10 13.46 -8.99 -5.32
CA PRO A 10 14.25 -8.66 -6.49
C PRO A 10 15.74 -8.81 -6.13
N PRO A 11 16.54 -9.51 -6.93
CA PRO A 11 17.95 -9.75 -6.63
C PRO A 11 18.80 -8.47 -6.63
N LEU A 12 18.27 -7.39 -7.19
CA LEU A 12 18.85 -6.04 -7.19
C LEU A 12 18.08 -5.13 -6.24
N SER A 13 18.79 -4.24 -5.54
CA SER A 13 18.09 -3.21 -4.74
C SER A 13 17.37 -2.21 -5.64
N TYR A 14 16.31 -1.58 -5.10
CA TYR A 14 15.59 -0.53 -5.80
C TYR A 14 16.52 0.64 -6.20
N SER A 15 17.40 1.05 -5.30
CA SER A 15 18.37 2.14 -5.53
C SER A 15 19.32 1.81 -6.67
N PHE A 16 19.86 0.59 -6.71
CA PHE A 16 20.70 0.13 -7.82
C PHE A 16 19.93 0.14 -9.15
N ALA A 17 18.73 -0.44 -9.15
CA ALA A 17 17.91 -0.52 -10.36
C ALA A 17 17.56 0.88 -10.90
N ARG A 18 17.23 1.82 -10.02
CA ARG A 18 16.90 3.20 -10.38
C ARG A 18 18.11 3.97 -10.88
N LEU A 19 19.24 3.91 -10.18
CA LEU A 19 20.45 4.63 -10.52
C LEU A 19 21.03 4.14 -11.84
N HIS A 20 21.22 2.83 -11.96
CA HIS A 20 21.87 2.22 -13.12
C HIS A 20 20.92 1.87 -14.27
N GLY A 21 19.60 1.97 -14.07
CA GLY A 21 18.62 1.70 -15.12
C GLY A 21 18.52 0.23 -15.52
N VAL A 22 18.69 -0.70 -14.57
CA VAL A 22 18.71 -2.16 -14.78
C VAL A 22 17.83 -2.86 -13.74
N VAL A 23 16.94 -3.75 -14.15
CA VAL A 23 16.09 -4.54 -13.25
C VAL A 23 15.93 -5.97 -13.74
N VAL A 24 15.86 -6.91 -12.82
CA VAL A 24 15.47 -8.30 -13.11
C VAL A 24 13.97 -8.42 -13.00
N ALA A 25 13.33 -8.86 -14.07
CA ALA A 25 11.88 -9.02 -14.14
C ALA A 25 11.51 -10.34 -14.83
N GLU A 26 10.28 -10.77 -14.67
CA GLU A 26 9.75 -11.90 -15.41
C GLU A 26 9.44 -11.49 -16.85
N GLY A 27 10.00 -12.22 -17.80
CA GLY A 27 9.71 -12.11 -19.22
C GLY A 27 8.58 -13.05 -19.66
N GLU A 28 8.37 -13.15 -20.96
CA GLU A 28 7.40 -14.06 -21.55
C GLU A 28 7.66 -15.50 -21.13
N GLY A 29 6.63 -16.19 -20.63
CA GLY A 29 6.71 -17.57 -20.16
C GLY A 29 7.37 -17.76 -18.79
N GLY A 30 7.47 -16.70 -17.95
CA GLY A 30 8.05 -16.81 -16.60
C GLY A 30 9.59 -16.87 -16.57
N VAL A 31 10.25 -16.67 -17.70
CA VAL A 31 11.71 -16.69 -17.78
C VAL A 31 12.28 -15.34 -17.32
N PRO A 32 13.24 -15.30 -16.37
CA PRO A 32 13.81 -14.05 -15.91
C PRO A 32 14.60 -13.34 -17.01
N VAL A 33 14.37 -12.03 -17.15
CA VAL A 33 15.05 -11.14 -18.10
C VAL A 33 15.68 -9.96 -17.36
N LEU A 34 16.84 -9.53 -17.83
CA LEU A 34 17.52 -8.34 -17.36
C LEU A 34 17.05 -7.15 -18.19
N ALA A 35 15.94 -6.52 -17.77
CA ALA A 35 15.41 -5.35 -18.45
C ALA A 35 16.27 -4.12 -18.15
N HIS A 36 16.58 -3.31 -19.17
CA HIS A 36 17.39 -2.11 -18.98
C HIS A 36 16.93 -0.95 -19.89
N ARG A 37 17.20 0.27 -19.47
CA ARG A 37 17.01 1.46 -20.30
C ARG A 37 18.02 1.52 -21.43
N PRO A 38 17.76 2.23 -22.53
CA PRO A 38 18.76 2.53 -23.54
C PRO A 38 19.93 3.34 -22.93
N GLY A 39 21.15 3.03 -23.33
CA GLY A 39 22.35 3.75 -22.88
C GLY A 39 22.89 3.38 -21.49
N VAL A 40 22.44 2.28 -20.92
CA VAL A 40 22.97 1.77 -19.65
C VAL A 40 24.45 1.35 -19.77
N ALA A 41 25.25 1.68 -18.76
CA ALA A 41 26.65 1.32 -18.71
C ALA A 41 26.82 -0.21 -18.65
N ARG A 42 27.84 -0.71 -19.36
CA ARG A 42 28.14 -2.16 -19.44
C ARG A 42 28.44 -2.74 -18.08
N GLU A 43 29.09 -1.97 -17.21
CA GLU A 43 29.46 -2.33 -15.84
C GLU A 43 28.22 -2.67 -15.01
N ALA A 44 27.16 -1.88 -15.15
CA ALA A 44 25.89 -2.10 -14.45
C ALA A 44 25.20 -3.42 -14.86
N LEU A 45 25.28 -3.77 -16.16
CA LEU A 45 24.75 -5.04 -16.65
C LEU A 45 25.56 -6.23 -16.15
N LEU A 46 26.88 -6.09 -16.07
CA LEU A 46 27.78 -7.12 -15.54
C LEU A 46 27.54 -7.33 -14.04
N GLU A 47 27.42 -6.26 -13.28
CA GLU A 47 27.14 -6.32 -11.84
C GLU A 47 25.77 -6.94 -11.57
N ALA A 48 24.75 -6.55 -12.32
CA ALA A 48 23.42 -7.15 -12.21
C ALA A 48 23.44 -8.67 -12.49
N ARG A 49 24.22 -9.12 -13.47
CA ARG A 49 24.43 -10.54 -13.74
C ARG A 49 25.18 -11.26 -12.63
N ARG A 50 26.19 -10.61 -12.05
CA ARG A 50 26.95 -11.15 -10.93
C ARG A 50 26.07 -11.38 -9.71
N VAL A 51 25.24 -10.39 -9.38
CA VAL A 51 24.31 -10.47 -8.24
C VAL A 51 23.22 -11.52 -8.47
N PHE A 52 22.71 -11.63 -9.71
CA PHE A 52 21.69 -12.63 -10.04
C PHE A 52 22.22 -14.08 -10.01
N GLY A 53 23.53 -14.27 -10.26
CA GLY A 53 24.22 -15.55 -10.13
C GLY A 53 23.87 -16.61 -11.17
N ARG A 54 23.03 -16.29 -12.16
CA ARG A 54 22.63 -17.19 -13.26
C ARG A 54 22.70 -16.47 -14.62
N PRO A 55 22.84 -17.21 -15.73
CA PRO A 55 22.76 -16.62 -17.05
C PRO A 55 21.38 -15.96 -17.27
N ILE A 56 21.38 -14.68 -17.59
CA ILE A 56 20.17 -13.90 -17.83
C ILE A 56 20.32 -13.09 -19.11
N ARG A 57 19.28 -13.02 -19.92
CA ARG A 57 19.29 -12.28 -21.18
C ARG A 57 18.97 -10.81 -20.95
N PRO A 58 19.81 -9.87 -21.45
CA PRO A 58 19.48 -8.46 -21.40
C PRO A 58 18.39 -8.14 -22.43
N SER A 59 17.47 -7.27 -22.04
CA SER A 59 16.38 -6.76 -22.90
C SER A 59 16.30 -5.25 -22.74
N SER A 60 16.46 -4.52 -23.83
CA SER A 60 16.32 -3.06 -23.84
C SER A 60 14.86 -2.67 -23.97
N ILE A 61 14.38 -1.83 -23.04
CA ILE A 61 13.01 -1.32 -23.02
C ILE A 61 13.02 0.21 -22.96
N SER A 62 11.91 0.85 -23.33
CA SER A 62 11.79 2.31 -23.27
C SER A 62 11.89 2.81 -21.82
N ALA A 63 12.26 4.08 -21.63
CA ALA A 63 12.36 4.69 -20.31
C ALA A 63 11.01 4.67 -19.54
N GLU A 64 9.91 4.84 -20.27
CA GLU A 64 8.55 4.77 -19.69
C GLU A 64 8.19 3.35 -19.24
N ALA A 65 8.45 2.35 -20.10
CA ALA A 65 8.24 0.95 -19.77
C ALA A 65 9.12 0.51 -18.59
N PHE A 66 10.36 1.00 -18.51
CA PHE A 66 11.27 0.73 -17.41
C PHE A 66 10.75 1.30 -16.08
N THR A 67 10.23 2.54 -16.07
CA THR A 67 9.65 3.16 -14.88
C THR A 67 8.45 2.38 -14.36
N SER A 68 7.57 1.96 -15.26
CA SER A 68 6.41 1.12 -14.92
C SER A 68 6.84 -0.26 -14.39
N LEU A 69 7.86 -0.87 -14.99
CA LEU A 69 8.38 -2.17 -14.60
C LEU A 69 9.02 -2.14 -13.21
N ILE A 70 9.84 -1.12 -12.91
CA ILE A 70 10.41 -0.91 -11.57
C ILE A 70 9.28 -0.80 -10.54
N ALA A 71 8.31 0.06 -10.77
CA ALA A 71 7.18 0.24 -9.85
C ALA A 71 6.45 -1.09 -9.58
N LYS A 72 6.23 -1.90 -10.62
CA LYS A 72 5.59 -3.21 -10.50
C LYS A 72 6.44 -4.22 -9.72
N THR A 73 7.74 -4.31 -10.05
CA THR A 73 8.65 -5.31 -9.48
C THR A 73 8.90 -5.07 -7.99
N TYR A 74 9.14 -3.83 -7.60
CA TYR A 74 9.48 -3.51 -6.21
C TYR A 74 8.26 -3.29 -5.30
N ALA A 75 7.08 -2.97 -5.84
CA ALA A 75 5.86 -2.88 -5.04
C ALA A 75 5.51 -4.21 -4.36
N GLN A 76 5.74 -5.33 -5.02
CA GLN A 76 5.47 -6.66 -4.42
C GLN A 76 6.50 -7.05 -3.36
N SER A 77 7.78 -6.73 -3.59
CA SER A 77 8.84 -7.05 -2.63
C SER A 77 8.76 -6.24 -1.33
N ASP A 78 8.25 -5.00 -1.41
CA ASP A 78 8.06 -4.16 -0.24
C ASP A 78 6.89 -4.63 0.61
N LEU A 79 5.83 -5.14 -0.01
CA LEU A 79 4.70 -5.72 0.69
C LEU A 79 5.08 -6.99 1.48
N SER A 80 5.93 -7.85 0.93
CA SER A 80 6.41 -9.05 1.64
C SER A 80 7.39 -8.70 2.78
N ARG A 81 8.28 -7.72 2.57
CA ARG A 81 9.16 -7.23 3.64
C ARG A 81 8.39 -6.52 4.77
N SER A 82 7.27 -5.89 4.45
CA SER A 82 6.40 -5.27 5.45
C SER A 82 5.76 -6.29 6.38
N ALA A 83 5.45 -7.48 5.88
CA ALA A 83 4.90 -8.56 6.68
C ALA A 83 5.92 -9.09 7.71
N ASP A 84 7.19 -9.22 7.31
CA ASP A 84 8.25 -9.71 8.19
C ASP A 84 8.69 -8.64 9.22
N ALA A 85 8.63 -7.36 8.87
CA ALA A 85 8.98 -6.25 9.77
C ALA A 85 7.87 -5.93 10.80
N ALA A 86 6.64 -6.37 10.57
CA ALA A 86 5.51 -6.13 11.46
C ALA A 86 5.55 -6.94 12.78
N ILE A 87 6.55 -7.84 12.96
CA ILE A 87 6.67 -8.74 14.12
C ILE A 87 7.59 -8.16 15.22
N GLY A 88 8.18 -6.99 14.99
CA GLY A 88 9.03 -6.31 15.98
C GLY A 88 8.24 -5.43 16.95
N ASP A 89 8.72 -5.30 18.20
CA ASP A 89 8.23 -4.31 19.17
C ASP A 89 8.18 -2.92 18.51
N PRO A 90 7.18 -2.09 18.85
CA PRO A 90 7.04 -0.76 18.28
C PRO A 90 8.25 0.10 18.67
N GLU A 91 9.25 0.14 17.80
CA GLU A 91 10.33 1.10 17.92
C GLU A 91 9.72 2.51 17.87
N ASP A 92 10.12 3.37 18.81
CA ASP A 92 9.68 4.76 18.81
C ASP A 92 10.02 5.40 17.45
N LEU A 93 9.03 6.01 16.79
CA LEU A 93 9.20 6.70 15.50
C LEU A 93 10.37 7.68 15.52
N SER A 94 10.65 8.29 16.68
CA SER A 94 11.77 9.18 16.89
C SER A 94 13.11 8.45 16.78
N GLN A 95 13.20 7.21 17.22
CA GLN A 95 14.41 6.37 17.11
C GLN A 95 14.62 5.93 15.66
N LEU A 96 13.56 5.50 14.97
CA LEU A 96 13.63 5.17 13.54
C LEU A 96 14.08 6.38 12.70
N ALA A 97 13.57 7.57 13.03
CA ALA A 97 13.96 8.81 12.37
C ALA A 97 15.42 9.21 12.65
N SER A 98 15.91 8.98 13.87
CA SER A 98 17.29 9.31 14.25
C SER A 98 18.32 8.31 13.73
N GLY A 99 17.93 7.08 13.47
CA GLY A 99 18.75 6.02 12.88
C GLY A 99 19.00 6.20 11.37
N LEU A 100 18.35 7.19 10.71
CA LEU A 100 18.59 7.46 9.31
C LEU A 100 19.98 8.11 9.11
N PRO A 101 20.76 7.68 8.12
CA PRO A 101 22.07 8.24 7.82
C PRO A 101 21.99 9.75 7.59
N LYS A 102 22.94 10.50 8.20
CA LYS A 102 22.99 11.97 8.13
C LYS A 102 23.50 12.50 6.80
N THR A 103 24.10 11.65 5.98
CA THR A 103 24.82 12.00 4.74
C THR A 103 23.99 11.78 3.48
N SER A 104 24.45 12.35 2.37
CA SER A 104 23.94 12.23 1.00
C SER A 104 23.83 10.80 0.45
N ASP A 105 24.34 9.84 1.18
CA ASP A 105 24.39 8.41 0.84
C ASP A 105 23.00 7.73 0.76
N LEU A 106 21.93 8.37 1.28
CA LEU A 106 20.56 7.85 1.14
C LEU A 106 20.06 7.74 -0.31
N LEU A 107 20.72 8.44 -1.24
CA LEU A 107 20.44 8.35 -2.68
C LEU A 107 21.38 7.38 -3.39
N ASP A 108 22.54 7.11 -2.80
CA ASP A 108 23.61 6.29 -3.36
C ASP A 108 23.72 4.91 -2.70
N ASP A 109 23.25 4.77 -1.44
CA ASP A 109 23.30 3.49 -0.74
C ASP A 109 22.31 2.48 -1.29
N ALA A 110 22.84 1.30 -1.54
CA ALA A 110 22.09 0.12 -2.04
C ALA A 110 21.02 -0.41 -1.05
N ASP A 111 20.86 0.23 0.11
CA ASP A 111 19.98 -0.25 1.17
C ASP A 111 18.83 0.74 1.45
N ASP A 112 17.69 0.53 0.78
CA ASP A 112 16.44 1.26 1.05
C ASP A 112 15.77 0.83 2.37
N ALA A 113 16.35 -0.14 3.09
CA ALA A 113 15.78 -0.74 4.29
C ALA A 113 15.44 0.27 5.40
N PRO A 114 16.23 1.33 5.68
CA PRO A 114 15.89 2.32 6.70
C PRO A 114 14.64 3.14 6.36
N VAL A 115 14.46 3.50 5.08
CA VAL A 115 13.30 4.28 4.61
C VAL A 115 12.04 3.44 4.64
N ILE A 116 12.14 2.17 4.26
CA ILE A 116 11.02 1.22 4.32
C ILE A 116 10.59 1.01 5.76
N ARG A 117 11.54 0.82 6.69
CA ARG A 117 11.24 0.71 8.13
C ARG A 117 10.54 1.95 8.66
N LEU A 118 11.00 3.15 8.27
CA LEU A 118 10.35 4.38 8.67
C LEU A 118 8.90 4.47 8.15
N ILE A 119 8.66 4.15 6.88
CA ILE A 119 7.30 4.15 6.29
C ILE A 119 6.41 3.14 7.03
N ASN A 120 6.90 1.94 7.29
CA ASN A 120 6.18 0.91 8.01
C ASN A 120 5.86 1.35 9.45
N GLY A 121 6.83 1.96 10.15
CA GLY A 121 6.63 2.52 11.49
C GLY A 121 5.56 3.63 11.49
N ILE A 122 5.58 4.51 10.50
CA ILE A 122 4.55 5.56 10.34
C ILE A 122 3.16 4.93 10.14
N LEU A 123 3.05 3.90 9.29
CA LEU A 123 1.79 3.20 9.05
C LEU A 123 1.28 2.48 10.30
N GLN A 124 2.16 1.74 10.99
CA GLN A 124 1.82 1.04 12.23
C GLN A 124 1.33 2.00 13.32
N GLU A 125 2.05 3.10 13.55
CA GLU A 125 1.66 4.09 14.55
C GLU A 125 0.35 4.79 14.18
N ALA A 126 0.11 5.07 12.91
CA ALA A 126 -1.14 5.65 12.44
C ALA A 126 -2.32 4.71 12.69
N ILE A 127 -2.16 3.41 12.41
CA ILE A 127 -3.19 2.38 12.65
C ILE A 127 -3.44 2.24 14.16
N ARG A 128 -2.37 2.17 14.98
CA ARG A 128 -2.47 2.10 16.44
C ARG A 128 -3.19 3.31 17.04
N SER A 129 -2.91 4.50 16.49
CA SER A 129 -3.56 5.75 16.89
C SER A 129 -4.97 5.93 16.31
N ARG A 130 -5.49 4.96 15.56
CA ARG A 130 -6.78 5.02 14.84
C ARG A 130 -6.88 6.26 13.94
N ALA A 131 -5.79 6.61 13.27
CA ALA A 131 -5.79 7.72 12.33
C ALA A 131 -6.53 7.35 11.04
N SER A 132 -7.36 8.25 10.54
CA SER A 132 -8.03 8.09 9.25
C SER A 132 -7.11 8.40 8.06
N ASP A 133 -6.24 9.39 8.23
CA ASP A 133 -5.35 9.87 7.17
C ASP A 133 -3.96 10.19 7.74
N ILE A 134 -2.93 9.94 6.93
CA ILE A 134 -1.55 10.36 7.16
C ILE A 134 -1.20 11.41 6.11
N HIS A 135 -0.76 12.58 6.56
CA HIS A 135 -0.30 13.66 5.72
C HIS A 135 1.21 13.80 5.84
N VAL A 136 1.90 13.71 4.72
CA VAL A 136 3.35 13.94 4.62
C VAL A 136 3.55 15.21 3.78
N GLU A 137 4.01 16.26 4.40
CA GLU A 137 4.07 17.60 3.83
C GLU A 137 5.49 18.17 3.87
N PRO A 138 6.10 18.38 2.69
CA PRO A 138 7.41 19.02 2.61
C PRO A 138 7.30 20.53 2.81
N TYR A 139 8.11 21.03 3.71
CA TYR A 139 8.40 22.44 3.93
C TYR A 139 9.86 22.73 3.54
N GLU A 140 10.28 23.99 3.62
CA GLU A 140 11.61 24.42 3.22
C GLU A 140 12.74 23.70 3.98
N GLU A 141 12.62 23.59 5.30
CA GLU A 141 13.65 22.99 6.16
C GLU A 141 13.27 21.65 6.74
N ARG A 142 12.00 21.29 6.68
CA ARG A 142 11.48 20.06 7.31
C ARG A 142 10.45 19.35 6.47
N LEU A 143 10.29 18.05 6.75
CA LEU A 143 9.20 17.21 6.29
C LEU A 143 8.30 16.91 7.49
N SER A 144 7.06 17.40 7.48
CA SER A 144 6.10 17.19 8.56
C SER A 144 5.22 15.99 8.24
N VAL A 145 5.12 15.06 9.19
CA VAL A 145 4.20 13.92 9.15
C VAL A 145 3.09 14.16 10.18
N ARG A 146 1.87 14.30 9.69
CA ARG A 146 0.70 14.59 10.52
C ARG A 146 -0.34 13.48 10.37
N PHE A 147 -0.96 13.10 11.47
CA PHE A 147 -2.07 12.15 11.49
C PHE A 147 -3.39 12.87 11.71
N ARG A 148 -4.42 12.43 11.00
CA ARG A 148 -5.79 12.84 11.27
C ARG A 148 -6.42 11.86 12.23
N ILE A 149 -6.64 12.29 13.46
CA ILE A 149 -7.28 11.50 14.53
C ILE A 149 -8.53 12.26 14.95
N ASP A 150 -9.68 11.61 14.93
CA ASP A 150 -10.98 12.20 15.28
C ASP A 150 -11.23 13.56 14.58
N GLY A 151 -10.90 13.63 13.29
CA GLY A 151 -11.05 14.83 12.46
C GLY A 151 -9.94 15.87 12.61
N SER A 152 -9.12 15.82 13.65
CA SER A 152 -8.06 16.78 13.93
C SER A 152 -6.72 16.32 13.36
N LEU A 153 -5.94 17.22 12.74
CA LEU A 153 -4.60 16.98 12.25
C LEU A 153 -3.57 17.31 13.34
N THR A 154 -2.84 16.28 13.77
CA THR A 154 -1.78 16.39 14.78
C THR A 154 -0.43 16.03 14.17
N GLU A 155 0.60 16.85 14.35
CA GLU A 155 1.97 16.53 13.95
C GLU A 155 2.51 15.42 14.87
N LYS A 156 2.97 14.32 14.26
CA LYS A 156 3.53 13.16 14.96
C LYS A 156 5.02 13.06 14.79
N LEU A 157 5.53 13.52 13.65
CA LEU A 157 6.95 13.39 13.34
C LEU A 157 7.38 14.58 12.48
N SER A 158 8.57 15.13 12.79
CA SER A 158 9.26 16.15 11.99
C SER A 158 10.61 15.60 11.55
N LEU A 159 10.82 15.54 10.24
CA LEU A 159 12.01 14.98 9.61
C LEU A 159 12.76 16.05 8.83
N PRO A 160 14.06 15.89 8.56
CA PRO A 160 14.79 16.78 7.67
C PRO A 160 14.17 16.78 6.26
N ALA A 161 14.08 17.98 5.64
CA ALA A 161 13.45 18.17 4.32
C ALA A 161 14.04 17.27 3.22
N ARG A 162 15.35 16.94 3.31
CA ARG A 162 16.04 16.06 2.36
C ARG A 162 15.44 14.67 2.24
N LEU A 163 14.68 14.18 3.24
CA LEU A 163 14.03 12.88 3.22
C LEU A 163 12.75 12.87 2.38
N ALA A 164 12.18 14.04 2.08
CA ALA A 164 10.93 14.14 1.35
C ALA A 164 10.95 13.43 -0.02
N PRO A 165 11.95 13.67 -0.91
CA PRO A 165 11.98 13.01 -2.21
C PRO A 165 12.11 11.50 -2.13
N VAL A 166 12.86 11.00 -1.15
CA VAL A 166 13.11 9.56 -0.97
C VAL A 166 11.84 8.87 -0.46
N LEU A 167 11.23 9.42 0.59
CA LEU A 167 10.01 8.89 1.20
C LEU A 167 8.85 8.90 0.18
N VAL A 168 8.64 10.02 -0.51
CA VAL A 168 7.58 10.14 -1.52
C VAL A 168 7.81 9.16 -2.68
N SER A 169 9.04 9.07 -3.20
CA SER A 169 9.37 8.10 -4.25
C SER A 169 9.06 6.68 -3.83
N ARG A 170 9.37 6.33 -2.58
CA ARG A 170 9.14 4.98 -2.07
C ARG A 170 7.65 4.66 -1.93
N VAL A 171 6.87 5.60 -1.40
CA VAL A 171 5.40 5.42 -1.33
C VAL A 171 4.78 5.36 -2.73
N LYS A 172 5.29 6.13 -3.70
CA LYS A 172 4.86 6.03 -5.11
C LYS A 172 5.10 4.62 -5.68
N VAL A 173 6.26 4.02 -5.40
CA VAL A 173 6.54 2.63 -5.80
C VAL A 173 5.52 1.69 -5.19
N MET A 174 5.29 1.77 -3.88
CA MET A 174 4.32 0.92 -3.18
C MET A 174 2.90 1.06 -3.76
N ALA A 175 2.51 2.29 -4.11
CA ALA A 175 1.21 2.61 -4.69
C ALA A 175 1.14 2.42 -6.22
N ARG A 176 2.23 1.98 -6.88
CA ARG A 176 2.36 1.79 -8.34
C ARG A 176 2.12 3.08 -9.14
N LEU A 177 2.59 4.20 -8.60
CA LEU A 177 2.51 5.52 -9.24
C LEU A 177 3.77 5.82 -10.06
N ASP A 178 3.66 6.77 -10.98
CA ASP A 178 4.79 7.23 -11.79
C ASP A 178 5.75 8.08 -10.93
N ILE A 179 6.96 7.57 -10.74
CA ILE A 179 8.01 8.20 -9.93
C ILE A 179 8.64 9.40 -10.65
N ALA A 180 8.69 9.34 -11.99
CA ALA A 180 9.34 10.36 -12.81
C ALA A 180 8.51 11.65 -12.86
N ASN A 181 7.19 11.52 -12.84
CA ASN A 181 6.30 12.66 -12.93
C ASN A 181 5.97 13.21 -11.54
N LYS A 182 6.50 14.41 -11.26
CA LYS A 182 6.31 15.13 -9.98
C LYS A 182 5.42 16.37 -10.13
N ARG A 183 4.87 16.60 -11.34
CA ARG A 183 4.17 17.84 -11.68
C ARG A 183 2.66 17.72 -11.73
N ILE A 184 2.14 16.50 -11.78
CA ILE A 184 0.71 16.23 -11.81
C ILE A 184 0.28 15.46 -10.55
N PRO A 185 -0.95 15.69 -10.06
CA PRO A 185 -1.54 14.84 -9.03
C PRO A 185 -1.64 13.40 -9.51
N GLN A 186 -1.42 12.46 -8.60
CA GLN A 186 -1.55 11.03 -8.88
C GLN A 186 -2.27 10.35 -7.72
N ASP A 187 -3.10 9.37 -8.04
CA ASP A 187 -3.82 8.53 -7.10
C ASP A 187 -3.47 7.06 -7.31
N GLY A 188 -3.29 6.35 -6.21
CA GLY A 188 -3.01 4.92 -6.21
C GLY A 188 -3.45 4.24 -4.93
N ARG A 189 -3.10 2.97 -4.81
CA ARG A 189 -3.43 2.18 -3.62
C ARG A 189 -2.40 1.06 -3.44
N PHE A 190 -2.20 0.69 -2.18
CA PHE A 190 -1.47 -0.53 -1.83
C PHE A 190 -2.12 -1.16 -0.60
N SER A 191 -1.86 -2.44 -0.38
CA SER A 191 -2.27 -3.13 0.84
C SER A 191 -1.07 -3.26 1.77
N PHE A 192 -1.28 -3.01 3.05
CA PHE A 192 -0.30 -3.15 4.11
C PHE A 192 -0.76 -4.25 5.07
N ASN A 193 0.15 -5.19 5.38
CA ASN A 193 -0.15 -6.27 6.31
C ASN A 193 0.39 -5.93 7.70
N LEU A 194 -0.47 -5.95 8.70
CA LEU A 194 -0.12 -5.77 10.10
C LEU A 194 -0.51 -7.04 10.87
N GLY A 195 0.44 -7.95 11.03
CA GLY A 195 0.15 -9.30 11.49
C GLY A 195 -0.84 -10.01 10.56
N GLU A 196 -1.93 -10.53 11.10
CA GLU A 196 -2.98 -11.20 10.31
C GLU A 196 -3.96 -10.23 9.62
N ARG A 197 -3.89 -8.92 9.92
CA ARG A 197 -4.79 -7.92 9.35
C ARG A 197 -4.23 -7.33 8.07
N GLN A 198 -5.01 -7.36 7.01
CA GLN A 198 -4.70 -6.65 5.77
C GLN A 198 -5.45 -5.32 5.74
N ILE A 199 -4.70 -4.23 5.61
CA ILE A 199 -5.20 -2.86 5.58
C ILE A 199 -4.95 -2.28 4.20
N ASP A 200 -5.97 -1.73 3.57
CA ASP A 200 -5.83 -1.04 2.30
C ASP A 200 -5.51 0.43 2.55
N VAL A 201 -4.50 0.93 1.84
CA VAL A 201 -4.08 2.34 1.92
C VAL A 201 -4.28 2.99 0.56
N ARG A 202 -5.10 4.04 0.53
CA ARG A 202 -5.25 4.88 -0.65
C ARG A 202 -4.27 6.04 -0.58
N VAL A 203 -3.53 6.26 -1.65
CA VAL A 203 -2.46 7.25 -1.74
C VAL A 203 -2.82 8.30 -2.76
N SER A 204 -2.68 9.57 -2.40
CA SER A 204 -2.78 10.71 -3.31
C SER A 204 -1.51 11.55 -3.20
N THR A 205 -0.89 11.88 -4.32
CA THR A 205 0.25 12.82 -4.39
C THR A 205 -0.18 14.11 -5.06
N LEU A 206 0.27 15.22 -4.52
CA LEU A 206 -0.06 16.57 -4.99
C LEU A 206 1.22 17.40 -5.12
N PRO A 207 1.50 18.02 -6.28
CA PRO A 207 2.59 18.98 -6.40
C PRO A 207 2.44 20.12 -5.41
N ALA A 208 3.53 20.48 -4.73
CA ALA A 208 3.58 21.60 -3.80
C ALA A 208 4.90 22.37 -3.97
N ARG A 209 5.00 23.54 -3.33
CA ARG A 209 6.14 24.46 -3.50
C ARG A 209 7.50 23.81 -3.16
N HIS A 210 7.55 22.99 -2.11
CA HIS A 210 8.80 22.39 -1.61
C HIS A 210 8.92 20.90 -1.95
N GLY A 211 8.14 20.40 -2.90
CA GLY A 211 8.10 18.99 -3.31
C GLY A 211 6.68 18.47 -3.42
N GLU A 212 6.50 17.15 -3.50
CA GLU A 212 5.18 16.55 -3.55
C GLU A 212 4.63 16.33 -2.13
N ARG A 213 3.41 16.80 -1.88
CA ARG A 213 2.62 16.45 -0.71
C ARG A 213 2.03 15.06 -0.93
N LEU A 214 2.04 14.25 0.10
CA LEU A 214 1.48 12.90 0.10
C LEU A 214 0.36 12.81 1.13
N VAL A 215 -0.76 12.22 0.74
CA VAL A 215 -1.85 11.87 1.64
C VAL A 215 -2.14 10.38 1.51
N MET A 216 -2.09 9.68 2.62
CA MET A 216 -2.40 8.25 2.69
C MET A 216 -3.65 8.07 3.57
N ARG A 217 -4.75 7.59 2.99
CA ARG A 217 -5.97 7.24 3.71
C ARG A 217 -5.97 5.78 4.07
N ILE A 218 -6.16 5.51 5.34
CA ILE A 218 -6.22 4.14 5.89
C ILE A 218 -7.66 3.64 5.75
N LEU A 219 -7.82 2.48 5.10
CA LEU A 219 -9.10 1.81 4.89
C LEU A 219 -9.04 0.46 5.61
N GLU A 220 -9.53 0.41 6.83
CA GLU A 220 -9.66 -0.86 7.54
C GLU A 220 -10.74 -1.72 6.89
N LYS A 221 -10.41 -2.96 6.57
CA LYS A 221 -11.36 -3.94 6.02
C LYS A 221 -12.28 -4.54 7.09
N ASP A 222 -12.04 -4.26 8.36
CA ASP A 222 -12.76 -4.86 9.49
C ASP A 222 -14.26 -4.48 9.58
N SER A 223 -14.75 -3.61 8.70
CA SER A 223 -16.19 -3.34 8.56
C SER A 223 -16.95 -4.39 7.75
N GLN A 224 -16.27 -5.44 7.25
CA GLN A 224 -16.93 -6.55 6.59
C GLN A 224 -17.44 -7.54 7.64
N GLY A 225 -18.70 -7.39 8.03
CA GLY A 225 -19.36 -8.36 8.90
C GLY A 225 -20.08 -7.78 10.11
N ILE A 226 -20.06 -6.47 10.32
CA ILE A 226 -20.86 -5.86 11.37
C ILE A 226 -22.34 -6.03 11.02
N GLY A 227 -23.03 -6.89 11.78
CA GLY A 227 -24.46 -7.10 11.65
C GLY A 227 -25.25 -5.86 12.08
N LEU A 228 -26.49 -5.74 11.61
CA LEU A 228 -27.37 -4.61 11.98
C LEU A 228 -27.53 -4.46 13.52
N SER A 229 -27.49 -5.56 14.26
CA SER A 229 -27.57 -5.54 15.73
C SER A 229 -26.36 -4.91 16.43
N GLU A 230 -25.23 -4.84 15.75
CA GLU A 230 -23.97 -4.30 16.29
C GLU A 230 -23.76 -2.83 15.98
N LEU A 231 -24.66 -2.25 15.16
CA LEU A 231 -24.59 -0.83 14.73
C LEU A 231 -25.01 0.18 15.83
N GLY A 232 -25.41 -0.30 17.02
CA GLY A 232 -25.81 0.54 18.13
C GLY A 232 -27.26 1.08 18.03
N MET A 233 -28.09 0.51 17.15
CA MET A 233 -29.52 0.79 17.13
C MET A 233 -30.20 0.19 18.36
N ASP A 234 -31.18 0.92 18.92
CA ASP A 234 -32.04 0.32 19.93
C ASP A 234 -32.94 -0.77 19.34
N THR A 235 -33.49 -1.64 20.19
CA THR A 235 -34.24 -2.81 19.75
C THR A 235 -35.51 -2.42 18.92
N ALA A 236 -36.17 -1.32 19.26
CA ALA A 236 -37.36 -0.86 18.58
C ALA A 236 -36.98 -0.36 17.16
N MET A 237 -35.96 0.49 17.07
CA MET A 237 -35.45 1.02 15.79
C MET A 237 -34.92 -0.10 14.88
N LEU A 238 -34.21 -1.08 15.46
CA LEU A 238 -33.73 -2.23 14.71
C LEU A 238 -34.87 -3.05 14.12
N THR A 239 -35.91 -3.31 14.91
CA THR A 239 -37.10 -4.07 14.46
C THR A 239 -37.83 -3.33 13.34
N ASP A 240 -38.03 -2.03 13.50
CA ASP A 240 -38.66 -1.18 12.47
C ASP A 240 -37.83 -1.15 11.19
N PHE A 241 -36.51 -1.01 11.30
CA PHE A 241 -35.62 -1.00 10.15
C PHE A 241 -35.61 -2.35 9.42
N GLN A 242 -35.57 -3.46 10.15
CA GLN A 242 -35.69 -4.81 9.57
C GLN A 242 -37.03 -5.01 8.87
N SER A 243 -38.14 -4.52 9.44
CA SER A 243 -39.46 -4.59 8.84
C SER A 243 -39.55 -3.81 7.53
N MET A 244 -38.89 -2.65 7.46
CA MET A 244 -38.80 -1.84 6.24
C MET A 244 -37.95 -2.54 5.18
N LEU A 245 -36.83 -3.14 5.57
CA LEU A 245 -35.99 -3.92 4.68
C LEU A 245 -36.70 -5.14 4.10
N ALA A 246 -37.55 -5.79 4.86
CA ALA A 246 -38.31 -6.97 4.42
C ALA A 246 -39.41 -6.69 3.38
N ARG A 247 -39.70 -5.43 3.08
CA ARG A 247 -40.72 -5.07 2.06
C ARG A 247 -40.23 -5.39 0.65
N PRO A 248 -41.09 -5.95 -0.22
CA PRO A 248 -40.67 -6.38 -1.55
C PRO A 248 -40.37 -5.20 -2.52
N ASN A 249 -40.74 -4.00 -2.16
CA ASN A 249 -40.54 -2.79 -2.96
C ASN A 249 -40.41 -1.57 -2.07
N GLY A 250 -39.78 -0.52 -2.57
CA GLY A 250 -39.58 0.74 -1.85
C GLY A 250 -38.17 1.28 -2.02
N ILE A 251 -37.93 2.43 -1.42
CA ILE A 251 -36.61 3.07 -1.38
C ILE A 251 -36.32 3.44 0.08
N ILE A 252 -35.15 3.05 0.57
CA ILE A 252 -34.62 3.49 1.87
C ILE A 252 -33.47 4.42 1.61
N LEU A 253 -33.56 5.65 2.10
CA LEU A 253 -32.55 6.68 1.91
C LEU A 253 -31.74 6.86 3.21
N VAL A 254 -30.43 6.56 3.14
CA VAL A 254 -29.49 6.75 4.25
C VAL A 254 -28.67 8.01 4.01
N THR A 255 -28.85 9.03 4.84
CA THR A 255 -28.21 10.34 4.73
C THR A 255 -27.38 10.68 5.96
N GLY A 256 -26.45 11.62 5.82
CA GLY A 256 -25.61 12.11 6.92
C GLY A 256 -24.25 12.62 6.44
N PRO A 257 -23.47 13.28 7.32
CA PRO A 257 -22.13 13.76 7.00
C PRO A 257 -21.13 12.61 6.77
N THR A 258 -19.93 12.93 6.30
CA THR A 258 -18.83 11.96 6.16
C THR A 258 -18.47 11.40 7.54
N GLY A 259 -18.29 10.07 7.63
CA GLY A 259 -17.96 9.40 8.91
C GLY A 259 -19.16 9.07 9.80
N SER A 260 -20.40 9.38 9.39
CA SER A 260 -21.62 9.10 10.20
C SER A 260 -22.12 7.65 10.15
N GLY A 261 -21.36 6.73 9.55
CA GLY A 261 -21.71 5.30 9.48
C GLY A 261 -22.68 4.92 8.35
N LYS A 262 -22.96 5.81 7.37
CA LYS A 262 -23.87 5.51 6.24
C LYS A 262 -23.51 4.20 5.51
N THR A 263 -22.27 4.08 5.13
CA THR A 263 -21.77 2.91 4.39
C THR A 263 -21.86 1.66 5.25
N THR A 264 -21.53 1.75 6.53
CA THR A 264 -21.61 0.64 7.49
C THR A 264 -23.05 0.16 7.65
N THR A 265 -24.01 1.08 7.78
CA THR A 265 -25.44 0.75 7.83
C THR A 265 -25.91 0.06 6.55
N LEU A 266 -25.49 0.57 5.37
CA LEU A 266 -25.82 -0.06 4.09
C LEU A 266 -25.24 -1.46 3.97
N TYR A 267 -23.99 -1.68 4.39
CA TYR A 267 -23.39 -3.02 4.39
C TYR A 267 -24.11 -3.97 5.34
N GLY A 268 -24.43 -3.54 6.58
CA GLY A 268 -25.20 -4.33 7.52
C GLY A 268 -26.59 -4.71 6.96
N ALA A 269 -27.25 -3.79 6.25
CA ALA A 269 -28.51 -4.07 5.57
C ALA A 269 -28.32 -5.08 4.40
N CYS A 270 -27.28 -4.94 3.60
CA CYS A 270 -26.97 -5.87 2.50
C CYS A 270 -26.68 -7.28 3.02
N LEU A 271 -25.99 -7.44 4.13
CA LEU A 271 -25.70 -8.76 4.71
C LEU A 271 -26.96 -9.54 5.08
N LEU A 272 -28.07 -8.84 5.41
CA LEU A 272 -29.36 -9.48 5.67
C LEU A 272 -29.90 -10.24 4.45
N TYR A 273 -29.59 -9.76 3.23
CA TYR A 273 -30.04 -10.36 1.97
C TYR A 273 -29.01 -11.31 1.36
N THR A 274 -27.72 -11.05 1.59
CA THR A 274 -26.63 -11.80 0.97
C THR A 274 -26.03 -12.87 1.89
N SER A 275 -26.43 -12.93 3.16
CA SER A 275 -26.08 -14.05 4.03
C SER A 275 -26.66 -15.33 3.44
N PRO A 276 -25.84 -16.35 3.15
CA PRO A 276 -26.35 -17.60 2.56
C PRO A 276 -27.41 -18.16 3.48
N SER A 277 -28.64 -18.21 2.97
CA SER A 277 -29.76 -18.85 3.68
C SER A 277 -29.36 -20.32 3.95
N PRO A 278 -29.67 -20.87 5.13
CA PRO A 278 -29.52 -22.31 5.35
C PRO A 278 -30.16 -23.17 4.27
N ARG A 279 -31.07 -22.60 3.48
CA ARG A 279 -31.71 -23.25 2.32
C ARG A 279 -30.84 -23.30 1.07
N ASP A 280 -29.92 -22.33 0.89
CA ASP A 280 -29.04 -22.27 -0.29
C ASP A 280 -27.97 -23.38 -0.24
N GLY A 281 -27.59 -23.87 0.94
CA GLY A 281 -26.71 -25.00 1.13
C GLY A 281 -27.32 -26.36 0.78
N LEU A 282 -28.66 -26.45 0.64
CA LEU A 282 -29.36 -27.71 0.31
C LEU A 282 -29.53 -27.88 -1.20
N LEU A 283 -29.55 -26.82 -1.99
CA LEU A 283 -29.69 -26.91 -3.45
C LEU A 283 -28.41 -27.37 -4.18
N SER A 284 -27.24 -27.21 -3.55
CA SER A 284 -25.97 -27.70 -4.12
C SER A 284 -25.73 -29.21 -3.92
N ARG A 285 -26.64 -29.92 -3.25
CA ARG A 285 -26.56 -31.37 -2.97
C ARG A 285 -27.53 -32.23 -3.75
N MET A 286 -28.20 -31.69 -4.76
CA MET A 286 -28.94 -32.57 -5.65
C MET A 286 -27.98 -33.30 -6.59
N PRO A 287 -27.86 -34.63 -6.53
CA PRO A 287 -27.11 -35.38 -7.52
C PRO A 287 -27.82 -35.20 -8.86
N SER A 288 -27.07 -34.84 -9.89
CA SER A 288 -27.54 -34.91 -11.27
C SER A 288 -27.81 -36.37 -11.58
N SER A 289 -29.07 -36.77 -11.52
CA SER A 289 -29.50 -38.09 -11.92
C SER A 289 -30.00 -38.05 -13.34
N ALA A 290 -29.35 -38.89 -14.16
CA ALA A 290 -29.72 -39.46 -15.45
C ALA A 290 -29.82 -38.49 -16.64
#